data_808d4ee19a3914d2c33ac137d605995d
#
_entry.id   808d4ee19a3914d2c33ac137d605995d
#
_cell.length_a   1.000
_cell.length_b   1.000
_cell.length_c   1.000
_cell.angle_alpha   90.00
_cell.angle_beta   90.00
_cell.angle_gamma   90.00
#
_symmetry.space_group_name_H-M   'P 1'
#
loop_
_entity.id
_entity.type
_entity.pdbx_description
1 polymer ?
#
loop_
_entity_poly.entity_id
_entity_poly.type
_entity_poly.pdbx_seq_one_letter_code
_entity_poly.pdbx_strand_id
1 'polypeptide(L)'
;MANKKKIEEREKLLRAKQAERNIQLIGLGVVVLLLIAGVWYFSPKDQGQNQSKLDFGDQTACERFADIPVAAQYSEPPLNIDVSKQHFANVKLANGGEFVIQLYPDKAPKTVNSFIFLSCKGYFEGITFHRVLEGFMAQGGDPTGTGSGGPGYQFENEDSDLTFDKAGVVAMANAGRDTNGSQFFITFGPTPQLNGDYTIFGQVIEGMDVVDGITRRNPEENPGFQGDAIETITITEQ
;
A
#
# COMPACT_ATOMS: atom_id res chain seq x y z
N MET A 1 -8.98 -45.74 -72.11
CA MET A 1 -10.03 -44.86 -71.72
C MET A 1 -10.38 -44.92 -70.20
N ALA A 2 -10.30 -46.11 -69.54
CA ALA A 2 -10.69 -46.24 -68.10
C ALA A 2 -9.77 -45.46 -67.12
N ASN A 3 -8.49 -45.28 -67.42
CA ASN A 3 -7.55 -44.63 -66.52
C ASN A 3 -7.75 -43.10 -66.45
N LYS A 4 -8.21 -42.47 -67.52
CA LYS A 4 -8.45 -41.05 -67.60
C LYS A 4 -9.70 -40.63 -66.73
N LYS A 5 -10.76 -41.43 -66.79
CA LYS A 5 -11.96 -41.26 -65.94
C LYS A 5 -11.66 -41.35 -64.43
N LYS A 6 -10.77 -42.28 -64.06
CA LYS A 6 -10.39 -42.49 -62.64
C LYS A 6 -9.57 -41.31 -62.09
N ILE A 7 -8.76 -40.68 -62.91
CA ILE A 7 -7.96 -39.49 -62.57
C ILE A 7 -8.88 -38.29 -62.41
N GLU A 8 -9.84 -38.05 -63.32
CA GLU A 8 -10.79 -36.96 -63.23
C GLU A 8 -11.73 -37.05 -61.99
N GLU A 9 -12.17 -38.27 -61.63
CA GLU A 9 -12.95 -38.47 -60.42
C GLU A 9 -12.14 -38.16 -59.17
N ARG A 10 -10.86 -38.56 -59.12
CA ARG A 10 -9.97 -38.30 -58.01
C ARG A 10 -9.66 -36.81 -57.82
N GLU A 11 -9.50 -36.08 -58.92
CA GLU A 11 -9.31 -34.64 -58.88
C GLU A 11 -10.58 -33.90 -58.41
N LYS A 12 -11.77 -34.33 -58.85
CA LYS A 12 -13.03 -33.79 -58.35
C LYS A 12 -13.20 -34.01 -56.87
N LEU A 13 -12.87 -35.20 -56.38
CA LEU A 13 -12.95 -35.52 -54.93
C LEU A 13 -11.99 -34.69 -54.11
N LEU A 14 -10.79 -34.44 -54.60
CA LEU A 14 -9.80 -33.61 -53.94
C LEU A 14 -10.21 -32.15 -53.89
N ARG A 15 -10.77 -31.60 -55.00
CA ARG A 15 -11.28 -30.25 -55.04
C ARG A 15 -12.50 -30.04 -54.08
N ALA A 16 -13.40 -31.03 -53.98
CA ALA A 16 -14.51 -30.99 -53.05
C ALA A 16 -14.04 -30.99 -51.59
N LYS A 17 -13.07 -31.87 -51.23
CA LYS A 17 -12.51 -31.88 -49.88
C LYS A 17 -11.75 -30.61 -49.52
N GLN A 18 -11.12 -29.99 -50.53
CA GLN A 18 -10.41 -28.70 -50.31
C GLN A 18 -11.37 -27.55 -50.10
N ALA A 19 -12.50 -27.55 -50.82
CA ALA A 19 -13.57 -26.58 -50.65
C ALA A 19 -14.24 -26.68 -49.24
N GLU A 20 -14.54 -27.92 -48.81
CA GLU A 20 -15.09 -28.14 -47.46
C GLU A 20 -14.12 -27.67 -46.36
N ARG A 21 -12.83 -27.93 -46.50
CA ARG A 21 -11.79 -27.49 -45.55
C ARG A 21 -11.65 -25.98 -45.50
N ASN A 22 -11.77 -25.32 -46.66
CA ASN A 22 -11.74 -23.86 -46.75
C ASN A 22 -12.97 -23.22 -46.08
N ILE A 23 -14.16 -23.82 -46.25
CA ILE A 23 -15.41 -23.38 -45.59
C ILE A 23 -15.29 -23.53 -44.08
N GLN A 24 -14.73 -24.64 -43.57
CA GLN A 24 -14.50 -24.84 -42.13
C GLN A 24 -13.50 -23.84 -41.56
N LEU A 25 -12.40 -23.53 -42.29
CA LEU A 25 -11.42 -22.52 -41.86
C LEU A 25 -11.99 -21.10 -41.85
N ILE A 26 -12.83 -20.75 -42.84
CA ILE A 26 -13.53 -19.44 -42.88
C ILE A 26 -14.52 -19.36 -41.72
N GLY A 27 -15.30 -20.43 -41.47
CA GLY A 27 -16.24 -20.50 -40.34
C GLY A 27 -15.53 -20.32 -38.97
N LEU A 28 -14.37 -20.97 -38.78
CA LEU A 28 -13.56 -20.85 -37.57
C LEU A 28 -13.02 -19.41 -37.42
N GLY A 29 -12.57 -18.79 -38.52
CA GLY A 29 -12.08 -17.40 -38.51
C GLY A 29 -13.17 -16.39 -38.14
N VAL A 30 -14.39 -16.56 -38.62
CA VAL A 30 -15.54 -15.71 -38.30
C VAL A 30 -15.93 -15.86 -36.81
N VAL A 31 -15.93 -17.09 -36.28
CA VAL A 31 -16.24 -17.32 -34.85
C VAL A 31 -15.18 -16.70 -33.95
N VAL A 32 -13.90 -16.79 -34.31
CA VAL A 32 -12.80 -16.15 -33.56
C VAL A 32 -12.93 -14.61 -33.60
N LEU A 33 -13.24 -14.04 -34.76
CA LEU A 33 -13.47 -12.59 -34.88
C LEU A 33 -14.69 -12.11 -34.08
N LEU A 34 -15.76 -12.89 -34.04
CA LEU A 34 -16.94 -12.56 -33.23
C LEU A 34 -16.65 -12.70 -31.72
N LEU A 35 -15.83 -13.66 -31.30
CA LEU A 35 -15.39 -13.77 -29.92
C LEU A 35 -14.47 -12.61 -29.51
N ILE A 36 -13.54 -12.20 -30.39
CA ILE A 36 -12.69 -11.02 -30.15
C ILE A 36 -13.52 -9.74 -30.11
N ALA A 37 -14.47 -9.57 -31.03
CA ALA A 37 -15.38 -8.43 -31.03
C ALA A 37 -16.32 -8.43 -29.81
N GLY A 38 -16.79 -9.62 -29.38
CA GLY A 38 -17.58 -9.80 -28.16
C GLY A 38 -16.79 -9.44 -26.91
N VAL A 39 -15.54 -9.87 -26.79
CA VAL A 39 -14.64 -9.47 -25.71
C VAL A 39 -14.39 -7.96 -25.72
N TRP A 40 -14.27 -7.34 -26.88
CA TRP A 40 -14.12 -5.88 -27.03
C TRP A 40 -15.39 -5.10 -26.70
N TYR A 41 -16.57 -5.67 -27.03
CA TYR A 41 -17.87 -5.04 -26.80
C TYR A 41 -18.37 -5.24 -25.36
N PHE A 42 -18.02 -6.37 -24.72
CA PHE A 42 -18.34 -6.70 -23.33
C PHE A 42 -17.16 -6.50 -22.38
N SER A 43 -15.99 -6.04 -22.84
CA SER A 43 -15.03 -5.47 -21.90
C SER A 43 -15.77 -4.36 -21.16
N PRO A 44 -15.85 -4.40 -19.81
CA PRO A 44 -16.32 -3.23 -19.10
C PRO A 44 -15.44 -2.10 -19.63
N LYS A 45 -16.06 -1.17 -20.39
CA LYS A 45 -15.43 0.12 -20.63
C LYS A 45 -15.00 0.54 -19.25
N ASP A 46 -13.69 0.76 -19.11
CA ASP A 46 -13.11 1.41 -17.96
C ASP A 46 -14.12 2.47 -17.54
N GLN A 47 -15.02 2.10 -16.64
CA GLN A 47 -15.71 3.03 -15.80
C GLN A 47 -14.51 3.56 -15.05
N GLY A 48 -13.89 4.61 -15.65
CA GLY A 48 -12.95 5.39 -14.92
C GLY A 48 -13.62 5.55 -13.57
N GLN A 49 -13.17 4.77 -12.60
CA GLN A 49 -13.50 5.03 -11.23
C GLN A 49 -13.03 6.46 -11.04
N ASN A 50 -13.99 7.35 -11.26
CA ASN A 50 -13.96 8.65 -10.65
C ASN A 50 -14.15 8.36 -9.15
N GLN A 51 -13.17 7.64 -8.57
CA GLN A 51 -12.84 7.84 -7.18
C GLN A 51 -12.54 9.32 -7.17
N SER A 52 -13.50 10.10 -6.71
CA SER A 52 -13.24 11.43 -6.24
C SER A 52 -12.06 11.23 -5.28
N LYS A 53 -10.84 11.48 -5.78
CA LYS A 53 -9.64 11.47 -4.96
C LYS A 53 -10.00 12.45 -3.86
N LEU A 54 -10.23 11.95 -2.65
CA LEU A 54 -10.56 12.79 -1.52
C LEU A 54 -9.46 13.85 -1.49
N ASP A 55 -9.84 15.10 -1.52
CA ASP A 55 -8.90 16.21 -1.42
C ASP A 55 -8.48 16.29 0.06
N PHE A 56 -7.33 15.73 0.36
CA PHE A 56 -6.74 15.77 1.71
C PHE A 56 -5.96 17.05 1.99
N GLY A 57 -6.13 18.10 1.17
CA GLY A 57 -5.49 19.38 1.38
C GLY A 57 -4.12 19.52 0.70
N ASP A 58 -3.31 20.46 1.18
CA ASP A 58 -2.01 20.81 0.62
C ASP A 58 -0.82 20.24 1.42
N GLN A 59 0.39 20.44 0.91
CA GLN A 59 1.64 19.94 1.50
C GLN A 59 2.37 20.98 2.38
N THR A 60 1.70 22.04 2.83
CA THR A 60 2.34 23.14 3.58
C THR A 60 2.91 22.70 4.93
N ALA A 61 2.43 21.57 5.49
CA ALA A 61 2.96 21.01 6.72
C ALA A 61 4.49 20.79 6.66
N CYS A 62 5.03 20.36 5.52
CA CYS A 62 6.46 20.09 5.35
C CYS A 62 7.31 21.36 5.29
N GLU A 63 6.76 22.49 4.86
CA GLU A 63 7.48 23.78 4.80
C GLU A 63 7.96 24.23 6.18
N ARG A 64 7.23 23.87 7.24
CA ARG A 64 7.58 24.20 8.63
C ARG A 64 8.87 23.55 9.12
N PHE A 65 9.34 22.54 8.44
CA PHE A 65 10.57 21.81 8.75
C PHE A 65 11.68 22.04 7.72
N ALA A 66 11.50 22.93 6.75
CA ALA A 66 12.42 23.12 5.63
C ALA A 66 13.86 23.43 6.07
N ASP A 67 14.02 24.23 7.11
CA ASP A 67 15.33 24.67 7.63
C ASP A 67 16.12 23.56 8.36
N ILE A 68 15.50 22.43 8.69
CA ILE A 68 16.19 21.31 9.32
C ILE A 68 16.80 20.44 8.21
N PRO A 69 18.14 20.24 8.18
CA PRO A 69 18.79 19.46 7.13
C PRO A 69 18.42 17.97 7.23
N VAL A 70 18.44 17.28 6.08
CA VAL A 70 18.30 15.82 6.05
C VAL A 70 19.52 15.17 6.70
N ALA A 71 19.28 14.22 7.60
CA ALA A 71 20.32 13.52 8.35
C ALA A 71 19.93 12.05 8.60
N ALA A 72 20.92 11.21 8.86
CA ALA A 72 20.68 9.83 9.24
C ALA A 72 20.13 9.67 10.67
N GLN A 73 20.46 10.64 11.53
CA GLN A 73 20.00 10.72 12.92
C GLN A 73 19.61 12.17 13.21
N TYR A 74 18.56 12.36 13.95
CA TYR A 74 18.01 13.67 14.31
C TYR A 74 18.02 13.87 15.82
N SER A 75 17.92 15.13 16.26
CA SER A 75 17.39 15.48 17.56
C SER A 75 15.87 15.54 17.48
N GLU A 76 15.17 15.44 18.61
CA GLU A 76 13.73 15.67 18.64
C GLU A 76 13.37 17.01 18.03
N PRO A 77 12.47 17.04 17.02
CA PRO A 77 12.12 18.27 16.34
C PRO A 77 11.29 19.20 17.25
N PRO A 78 11.40 20.53 17.11
CA PRO A 78 10.49 21.44 17.77
C PRO A 78 9.04 21.17 17.32
N LEU A 79 8.07 21.42 18.19
CA LEU A 79 6.64 21.29 17.86
C LEU A 79 6.25 22.41 16.87
N ASN A 80 6.10 22.07 15.60
CA ASN A 80 5.86 23.00 14.51
C ASN A 80 4.58 22.75 13.72
N ILE A 81 3.82 21.67 14.03
CA ILE A 81 2.55 21.41 13.37
C ILE A 81 1.44 22.33 13.92
N ASP A 82 0.43 22.57 13.10
CA ASP A 82 -0.82 23.22 13.53
C ASP A 82 -1.80 22.16 14.02
N VAL A 83 -1.94 22.03 15.33
CA VAL A 83 -2.81 21.02 15.96
C VAL A 83 -4.31 21.28 15.73
N SER A 84 -4.70 22.46 15.23
CA SER A 84 -6.09 22.77 14.89
C SER A 84 -6.51 22.29 13.51
N LYS A 85 -5.55 21.90 12.68
CA LYS A 85 -5.76 21.37 11.33
C LYS A 85 -5.90 19.85 11.33
N GLN A 86 -6.58 19.35 10.30
CA GLN A 86 -6.55 17.92 10.00
C GLN A 86 -5.28 17.60 9.22
N HIS A 87 -4.60 16.53 9.57
CA HIS A 87 -3.39 16.06 8.91
C HIS A 87 -3.59 14.64 8.39
N PHE A 88 -3.06 14.39 7.18
CA PHE A 88 -3.15 13.09 6.53
C PHE A 88 -1.77 12.66 6.05
N ALA A 89 -1.50 11.36 6.13
CA ALA A 89 -0.32 10.75 5.58
C ALA A 89 -0.74 9.77 4.47
N ASN A 90 -0.41 10.09 3.23
CA ASN A 90 -0.58 9.18 2.11
C ASN A 90 0.68 8.33 1.99
N VAL A 91 0.58 7.05 2.30
CA VAL A 91 1.67 6.08 2.29
C VAL A 91 1.60 5.29 1.00
N LYS A 92 2.67 5.34 0.21
CA LYS A 92 2.85 4.54 -0.99
C LYS A 92 3.89 3.47 -0.74
N LEU A 93 3.56 2.23 -1.06
CA LEU A 93 4.46 1.09 -0.97
C LEU A 93 5.22 0.90 -2.30
N ALA A 94 6.41 0.32 -2.24
CA ALA A 94 7.23 0.03 -3.41
C ALA A 94 6.57 -0.94 -4.43
N ASN A 95 5.57 -1.71 -3.99
CA ASN A 95 4.75 -2.56 -4.87
C ASN A 95 3.62 -1.81 -5.57
N GLY A 96 3.48 -0.49 -5.32
CA GLY A 96 2.47 0.39 -5.91
C GLY A 96 1.16 0.49 -5.11
N GLY A 97 1.00 -0.25 -4.01
CA GLY A 97 -0.16 -0.10 -3.12
C GLY A 97 -0.13 1.25 -2.38
N GLU A 98 -1.28 1.85 -2.18
CA GLU A 98 -1.41 3.14 -1.47
C GLU A 98 -2.50 3.05 -0.40
N PHE A 99 -2.26 3.70 0.75
CA PHE A 99 -3.25 3.86 1.81
C PHE A 99 -3.08 5.21 2.50
N VAL A 100 -4.14 5.69 3.13
CA VAL A 100 -4.18 7.00 3.78
C VAL A 100 -4.44 6.84 5.28
N ILE A 101 -3.61 7.50 6.08
CA ILE A 101 -3.74 7.61 7.52
C ILE A 101 -4.24 9.02 7.84
N GLN A 102 -5.37 9.14 8.55
CA GLN A 102 -5.74 10.36 9.26
C GLN A 102 -4.93 10.42 10.56
N LEU A 103 -4.21 11.51 10.79
CA LEU A 103 -3.42 11.73 12.00
C LEU A 103 -4.24 12.51 13.05
N TYR A 104 -3.94 12.31 14.32
CA TYR A 104 -4.68 12.89 15.45
C TYR A 104 -3.79 13.84 16.27
N PRO A 105 -3.49 15.06 15.76
CA PRO A 105 -2.61 16.01 16.44
C PRO A 105 -3.19 16.55 17.75
N ASP A 106 -4.51 16.51 17.92
CA ASP A 106 -5.21 16.88 19.16
C ASP A 106 -5.06 15.84 20.28
N LYS A 107 -4.76 14.58 19.92
CA LYS A 107 -4.62 13.45 20.85
C LYS A 107 -3.15 13.11 21.14
N ALA A 108 -2.27 13.30 20.17
CA ALA A 108 -0.86 12.95 20.25
C ALA A 108 0.00 13.98 19.49
N PRO A 109 0.05 15.25 19.94
CA PRO A 109 0.70 16.33 19.21
C PRO A 109 2.20 16.11 18.96
N LYS A 110 2.96 15.59 19.92
CA LYS A 110 4.39 15.31 19.76
C LYS A 110 4.64 14.17 18.78
N THR A 111 3.87 13.11 18.92
CA THR A 111 3.93 11.92 18.04
C THR A 111 3.61 12.29 16.60
N VAL A 112 2.51 13.03 16.37
CA VAL A 112 2.12 13.49 15.03
C VAL A 112 3.17 14.43 14.47
N ASN A 113 3.69 15.37 15.27
CA ASN A 113 4.78 16.26 14.86
C ASN A 113 6.05 15.49 14.44
N SER A 114 6.46 14.51 15.24
CA SER A 114 7.61 13.65 14.94
C SER A 114 7.39 12.85 13.65
N PHE A 115 6.23 12.24 13.48
CA PHE A 115 5.89 11.46 12.30
C PHE A 115 5.86 12.32 11.04
N ILE A 116 5.23 13.50 11.08
CA ILE A 116 5.20 14.47 9.97
C ILE A 116 6.62 14.93 9.64
N PHE A 117 7.40 15.34 10.65
CA PHE A 117 8.78 15.75 10.46
C PHE A 117 9.62 14.70 9.73
N LEU A 118 9.59 13.46 10.23
CA LEU A 118 10.35 12.35 9.63
C LEU A 118 9.86 12.05 8.19
N SER A 119 8.56 12.08 7.95
CA SER A 119 7.99 11.90 6.61
C SER A 119 8.47 13.01 5.65
N CYS A 120 8.42 14.27 6.08
CA CYS A 120 8.88 15.42 5.28
C CYS A 120 10.39 15.38 4.99
N LYS A 121 11.17 14.65 5.78
CA LYS A 121 12.61 14.43 5.54
C LYS A 121 12.91 13.20 4.69
N GLY A 122 11.89 12.47 4.20
CA GLY A 122 12.08 11.24 3.45
C GLY A 122 12.64 10.10 4.30
N TYR A 123 12.55 10.22 5.64
CA TYR A 123 13.15 9.25 6.57
C TYR A 123 12.62 7.83 6.36
N PHE A 124 11.34 7.69 6.02
CA PHE A 124 10.69 6.40 5.85
C PHE A 124 10.93 5.75 4.47
N GLU A 125 11.52 6.46 3.52
CA GLU A 125 11.77 5.94 2.16
C GLU A 125 12.72 4.73 2.20
N GLY A 126 12.28 3.62 1.61
CA GLY A 126 13.01 2.35 1.61
C GLY A 126 12.92 1.55 2.92
N ILE A 127 12.35 2.11 3.99
CA ILE A 127 12.13 1.39 5.24
C ILE A 127 11.00 0.36 5.05
N THR A 128 11.19 -0.84 5.61
CA THR A 128 10.28 -1.95 5.43
C THR A 128 9.35 -2.16 6.62
N PHE A 129 8.21 -2.81 6.34
CA PHE A 129 7.42 -3.46 7.39
C PHE A 129 8.14 -4.74 7.81
N HIS A 130 9.03 -4.61 8.76
CA HIS A 130 9.96 -5.66 9.19
C HIS A 130 9.33 -6.73 10.09
N ARG A 131 8.15 -6.46 10.68
CA ARG A 131 7.38 -7.40 11.52
C ARG A 131 5.90 -7.30 11.18
N VAL A 132 5.35 -8.33 10.55
CA VAL A 132 3.96 -8.40 10.09
C VAL A 132 3.36 -9.73 10.53
N LEU A 133 2.52 -9.70 11.56
CA LEU A 133 1.94 -10.89 12.16
C LEU A 133 0.46 -11.00 11.81
N GLU A 134 0.08 -12.15 11.27
CA GLU A 134 -1.28 -12.45 10.84
C GLU A 134 -2.30 -12.20 11.96
N GLY A 135 -3.39 -11.49 11.63
CA GLY A 135 -4.47 -11.18 12.57
C GLY A 135 -4.08 -10.26 13.73
N PHE A 136 -2.86 -9.67 13.69
CA PHE A 136 -2.40 -8.78 14.74
C PHE A 136 -2.04 -7.39 14.19
N MET A 137 -0.85 -7.20 13.60
CA MET A 137 -0.41 -5.88 13.13
C MET A 137 0.72 -5.97 12.09
N ALA A 138 0.92 -4.86 11.35
CA ALA A 138 2.10 -4.59 10.53
C ALA A 138 2.94 -3.49 11.19
N GLN A 139 4.20 -3.77 11.53
CA GLN A 139 5.14 -2.86 12.17
C GLN A 139 6.27 -2.49 11.22
N GLY A 140 6.51 -1.18 11.09
CA GLY A 140 7.57 -0.58 10.27
C GLY A 140 8.26 0.59 10.99
N GLY A 141 8.96 1.45 10.21
CA GLY A 141 9.57 2.68 10.72
C GLY A 141 10.96 2.51 11.35
N ASP A 142 11.55 1.31 11.28
CA ASP A 142 12.93 1.04 11.70
C ASP A 142 13.88 1.13 10.50
N PRO A 143 14.83 2.08 10.46
CA PRO A 143 15.78 2.21 9.35
C PRO A 143 16.74 1.03 9.23
N THR A 144 16.89 0.23 10.27
CA THR A 144 17.77 -0.97 10.28
C THR A 144 17.01 -2.24 9.91
N GLY A 145 15.67 -2.25 10.01
CA GLY A 145 14.82 -3.42 9.79
C GLY A 145 14.98 -4.53 10.82
N THR A 146 15.65 -4.26 11.94
CA THR A 146 15.93 -5.24 13.01
C THR A 146 14.95 -5.19 14.19
N GLY A 147 14.15 -4.14 14.27
CA GLY A 147 13.29 -3.81 15.41
C GLY A 147 13.96 -2.96 16.49
N SER A 148 15.25 -2.58 16.30
CA SER A 148 16.03 -1.85 17.31
C SER A 148 16.48 -0.46 16.86
N GLY A 149 16.29 -0.10 15.59
CA GLY A 149 16.64 1.20 15.03
C GLY A 149 15.63 2.29 15.33
N GLY A 150 16.07 3.54 15.17
CA GLY A 150 15.23 4.72 15.39
C GLY A 150 15.86 6.00 14.87
N PRO A 151 15.20 7.17 15.08
CA PRO A 151 15.56 8.42 14.45
C PRO A 151 16.72 9.16 15.15
N GLY A 152 17.25 8.67 16.27
CA GLY A 152 18.28 9.32 17.08
C GLY A 152 17.76 9.95 18.36
N TYR A 153 16.46 9.98 18.56
CA TYR A 153 15.82 10.49 19.77
C TYR A 153 14.66 9.57 20.20
N GLN A 154 14.25 9.74 21.44
CA GLN A 154 13.06 9.11 22.01
C GLN A 154 12.23 10.15 22.74
N PHE A 155 10.92 9.89 22.84
CA PHE A 155 9.97 10.76 23.53
C PHE A 155 8.91 9.93 24.28
N GLU A 156 8.24 10.61 25.21
CA GLU A 156 7.25 10.02 26.08
C GLU A 156 5.98 9.58 25.38
N ASN A 157 5.24 8.66 26.00
CA ASN A 157 3.88 8.31 25.58
C ASN A 157 2.94 9.50 25.75
N GLU A 158 2.00 9.63 24.82
CA GLU A 158 0.88 10.55 24.89
C GLU A 158 -0.39 9.73 25.10
N ASP A 159 -0.88 9.74 26.34
CA ASP A 159 -2.06 8.99 26.72
C ASP A 159 -3.33 9.74 26.25
N SER A 160 -4.28 9.01 25.71
CA SER A 160 -5.56 9.54 25.23
C SER A 160 -6.72 8.60 25.55
N ASP A 161 -7.93 9.00 25.18
CA ASP A 161 -9.15 8.20 25.28
C ASP A 161 -9.32 7.21 24.09
N LEU A 162 -8.36 7.18 23.16
CA LEU A 162 -8.37 6.27 22.01
C LEU A 162 -8.09 4.83 22.44
N THR A 163 -8.71 3.90 21.73
CA THR A 163 -8.59 2.46 22.01
C THR A 163 -8.31 1.65 20.74
N PHE A 164 -7.73 0.47 20.92
CA PHE A 164 -7.50 -0.50 19.85
C PHE A 164 -8.73 -1.37 19.61
N ASP A 165 -9.86 -0.75 19.25
CA ASP A 165 -11.18 -1.39 19.13
C ASP A 165 -11.52 -1.88 17.70
N LYS A 166 -10.66 -1.58 16.72
CA LYS A 166 -10.89 -1.87 15.29
C LYS A 166 -9.59 -2.08 14.52
N ALA A 167 -9.72 -2.47 13.25
CA ALA A 167 -8.61 -2.50 12.30
C ALA A 167 -8.15 -1.10 11.90
N GLY A 168 -6.90 -0.98 11.47
CA GLY A 168 -6.31 0.24 10.93
C GLY A 168 -5.93 1.29 11.97
N VAL A 169 -5.98 0.98 13.28
CA VAL A 169 -5.43 1.86 14.31
C VAL A 169 -3.92 1.95 14.14
N VAL A 170 -3.39 3.19 14.12
CA VAL A 170 -1.97 3.47 13.96
C VAL A 170 -1.40 3.98 15.28
N ALA A 171 -0.36 3.29 15.77
CA ALA A 171 0.26 3.60 17.05
C ALA A 171 1.78 3.48 17.00
N MET A 172 2.46 4.16 17.94
CA MET A 172 3.92 4.05 18.10
C MET A 172 4.29 2.70 18.71
N ALA A 173 5.27 2.03 18.10
CA ALA A 173 5.97 0.93 18.75
C ALA A 173 7.02 1.47 19.70
N ASN A 174 7.17 0.83 20.85
CA ASN A 174 8.16 1.20 21.87
C ASN A 174 8.80 -0.04 22.53
N ALA A 175 9.90 0.15 23.21
CA ALA A 175 10.61 -0.86 24.00
C ALA A 175 10.26 -0.79 25.50
N GLY A 176 9.14 -0.28 25.83
CA GLY A 176 8.61 0.09 27.13
C GLY A 176 8.14 1.54 27.10
N ARG A 177 7.33 1.92 28.09
CA ARG A 177 6.73 3.27 28.16
C ARG A 177 7.81 4.35 28.00
N ASP A 178 7.47 5.42 27.31
CA ASP A 178 8.31 6.62 27.10
C ASP A 178 9.59 6.37 26.28
N THR A 179 9.56 5.38 25.38
CA THR A 179 10.65 5.09 24.43
C THR A 179 10.19 5.15 22.97
N ASN A 180 9.20 5.99 22.66
CA ASN A 180 8.75 6.19 21.30
C ASN A 180 9.86 6.80 20.43
N GLY A 181 10.01 6.33 19.20
CA GLY A 181 11.00 6.83 18.24
C GLY A 181 10.39 7.07 16.87
N SER A 182 10.78 6.24 15.88
CA SER A 182 10.20 6.28 14.53
C SER A 182 9.36 5.05 14.20
N GLN A 183 9.46 3.98 15.01
CA GLN A 183 8.73 2.76 14.72
C GLN A 183 7.25 2.89 15.04
N PHE A 184 6.41 2.44 14.13
CA PHE A 184 4.95 2.45 14.26
C PHE A 184 4.36 1.13 13.81
N PHE A 185 3.12 0.87 14.20
CA PHE A 185 2.38 -0.29 13.72
C PHE A 185 0.93 0.06 13.37
N ILE A 186 0.34 -0.75 12.49
CA ILE A 186 -1.04 -0.65 12.03
C ILE A 186 -1.73 -1.97 12.39
N THR A 187 -2.84 -1.92 13.11
CA THR A 187 -3.58 -3.13 13.53
C THR A 187 -4.41 -3.71 12.39
N PHE A 188 -4.48 -5.06 12.30
CA PHE A 188 -5.36 -5.77 11.37
C PHE A 188 -6.78 -6.01 11.94
N GLY A 189 -6.98 -5.79 13.22
CA GLY A 189 -8.24 -5.97 13.93
C GLY A 189 -8.19 -5.39 15.32
N PRO A 190 -9.25 -5.57 16.14
CA PRO A 190 -9.25 -5.16 17.53
C PRO A 190 -8.13 -5.84 18.33
N THR A 191 -7.37 -5.03 19.08
CA THR A 191 -6.27 -5.51 19.94
C THR A 191 -6.33 -4.81 21.31
N PRO A 192 -7.44 -4.99 22.07
CA PRO A 192 -7.70 -4.23 23.30
C PRO A 192 -6.66 -4.46 24.41
N GLN A 193 -5.88 -5.53 24.32
CA GLN A 193 -4.76 -5.80 25.23
C GLN A 193 -3.62 -4.79 25.12
N LEU A 194 -3.61 -3.93 24.09
CA LEU A 194 -2.62 -2.87 23.88
C LEU A 194 -3.05 -1.51 24.46
N ASN A 195 -4.27 -1.41 24.95
CA ASN A 195 -4.81 -0.17 25.50
C ASN A 195 -3.96 0.32 26.69
N GLY A 196 -3.57 1.60 26.65
CA GLY A 196 -2.81 2.26 27.72
C GLY A 196 -1.28 2.05 27.66
N ASP A 197 -0.79 1.15 26.80
CA ASP A 197 0.66 0.88 26.69
C ASP A 197 1.32 1.60 25.51
N TYR A 198 0.52 2.00 24.51
CA TYR A 198 1.01 2.58 23.25
C TYR A 198 0.28 3.87 22.90
N THR A 199 1.00 4.85 22.37
CA THR A 199 0.44 6.10 21.86
C THR A 199 -0.26 5.86 20.54
N ILE A 200 -1.59 5.96 20.49
CA ILE A 200 -2.37 5.97 19.26
C ILE A 200 -2.33 7.39 18.68
N PHE A 201 -1.91 7.51 17.40
CA PHE A 201 -1.76 8.81 16.76
C PHE A 201 -2.45 8.93 15.40
N GLY A 202 -3.14 7.87 14.94
CA GLY A 202 -3.86 7.93 13.67
C GLY A 202 -4.73 6.69 13.42
N GLN A 203 -5.41 6.75 12.27
CA GLN A 203 -6.29 5.71 11.74
C GLN A 203 -6.15 5.62 10.23
N VAL A 204 -6.02 4.42 9.69
CA VAL A 204 -6.16 4.17 8.24
C VAL A 204 -7.61 4.42 7.85
N ILE A 205 -7.83 5.37 6.93
CA ILE A 205 -9.15 5.77 6.45
C ILE A 205 -9.42 5.34 5.01
N GLU A 206 -8.37 5.05 4.23
CA GLU A 206 -8.44 4.50 2.87
C GLU A 206 -7.35 3.46 2.66
N GLY A 207 -7.60 2.46 1.82
CA GLY A 207 -6.62 1.45 1.44
C GLY A 207 -6.33 0.42 2.53
N MET A 208 -7.28 0.09 3.40
CA MET A 208 -7.09 -0.96 4.41
C MET A 208 -6.82 -2.33 3.78
N ASP A 209 -7.34 -2.60 2.58
CA ASP A 209 -7.04 -3.79 1.79
C ASP A 209 -5.57 -3.86 1.35
N VAL A 210 -4.93 -2.71 1.09
CA VAL A 210 -3.47 -2.62 0.84
C VAL A 210 -2.70 -2.96 2.11
N VAL A 211 -3.13 -2.44 3.27
CA VAL A 211 -2.51 -2.76 4.56
C VAL A 211 -2.66 -4.26 4.86
N ASP A 212 -3.83 -4.83 4.66
CA ASP A 212 -4.07 -6.28 4.80
C ASP A 212 -3.24 -7.12 3.81
N GLY A 213 -2.89 -6.55 2.66
CA GLY A 213 -2.04 -7.16 1.63
C GLY A 213 -0.54 -7.13 1.95
N ILE A 214 -0.07 -6.41 2.98
CA ILE A 214 1.35 -6.38 3.37
C ILE A 214 1.82 -7.80 3.69
N THR A 215 2.95 -8.18 3.10
CA THR A 215 3.49 -9.55 3.20
C THR A 215 3.78 -9.91 4.65
N ARG A 216 3.18 -11.03 5.09
CA ARG A 216 3.40 -11.54 6.46
C ARG A 216 4.86 -11.89 6.68
N ARG A 217 5.42 -11.38 7.76
CA ARG A 217 6.83 -11.54 8.10
C ARG A 217 7.00 -11.60 9.62
N ASN A 218 7.38 -12.76 10.12
CA ASN A 218 7.76 -12.93 11.51
C ASN A 218 9.30 -12.98 11.62
N PRO A 219 9.98 -11.97 12.20
CA PRO A 219 11.43 -11.95 12.30
C PRO A 219 11.99 -13.13 13.16
N GLU A 220 11.21 -13.68 14.08
CA GLU A 220 11.62 -14.84 14.89
C GLU A 220 11.77 -16.11 14.06
N GLU A 221 11.10 -16.21 12.92
CA GLU A 221 11.20 -17.33 11.97
C GLU A 221 12.38 -17.16 10.99
N ASN A 222 13.15 -16.10 11.14
CA ASN A 222 14.32 -15.77 10.31
C ASN A 222 14.00 -15.78 8.78
N PRO A 223 13.00 -15.02 8.33
CA PRO A 223 12.58 -15.02 6.94
C PRO A 223 13.68 -14.49 6.04
N GLY A 224 13.86 -15.14 4.87
CA GLY A 224 14.89 -14.80 3.89
C GLY A 224 14.63 -13.51 3.06
N PHE A 225 13.69 -12.64 3.50
CA PHE A 225 13.33 -11.39 2.81
C PHE A 225 13.14 -10.24 3.82
N GLN A 226 13.26 -8.99 3.34
CA GLN A 226 13.27 -7.78 4.18
C GLN A 226 11.87 -7.29 4.61
N GLY A 227 10.81 -7.68 3.90
CA GLY A 227 9.45 -7.14 4.04
C GLY A 227 9.14 -6.09 2.96
N ASP A 228 7.86 -5.68 2.87
CA ASP A 228 7.41 -4.67 1.93
C ASP A 228 7.93 -3.30 2.34
N ALA A 229 8.53 -2.57 1.37
CA ALA A 229 9.12 -1.27 1.61
C ALA A 229 8.12 -0.13 1.37
N ILE A 230 8.26 0.93 2.15
CA ILE A 230 7.63 2.22 1.91
C ILE A 230 8.39 2.92 0.78
N GLU A 231 7.71 3.31 -0.30
CA GLU A 231 8.29 4.13 -1.36
C GLU A 231 8.37 5.59 -0.92
N THR A 232 7.25 6.12 -0.40
CA THR A 232 7.20 7.49 0.12
C THR A 232 6.00 7.68 1.06
N ILE A 233 6.08 8.68 1.93
CA ILE A 233 4.96 9.18 2.73
C ILE A 233 4.78 10.66 2.42
N THR A 234 3.65 11.02 1.82
CA THR A 234 3.28 12.41 1.53
C THR A 234 2.33 12.93 2.59
N ILE A 235 2.68 14.07 3.20
CA ILE A 235 1.84 14.72 4.23
C ILE A 235 1.01 15.82 3.57
N THR A 236 -0.27 15.85 3.91
CA THR A 236 -1.18 16.94 3.54
C THR A 236 -1.95 17.44 4.76
N GLU A 237 -2.42 18.69 4.71
CA GLU A 237 -3.21 19.32 5.78
C GLU A 237 -4.40 20.12 5.24
N GLN A 238 -5.48 20.21 6.01
CA GLN A 238 -6.69 20.99 5.71
C GLN A 238 -7.04 21.93 6.88
#